data_b89c2e477044c01389469cd11edb4478
#
_entry.id   b89c2e477044c01389469cd11edb4478
#
_cell.length_a   1.000
_cell.length_b   1.000
_cell.length_c   1.000
_cell.angle_alpha   90.00
_cell.angle_beta   90.00
_cell.angle_gamma   90.00
#
_symmetry.space_group_name_H-M   'P 1'
#
loop_
_entity.id
_entity.type
_entity.pdbx_description
1 polymer ?
#
loop_
_entity_poly.entity_id
_entity_poly.type
_entity_poly.pdbx_seq_one_letter_code
_entity_poly.pdbx_strand_id
1 'polypeptide(L)'
;MLSIETFIIIVLIFFQSIFGIGLLLFGTPTFLLLGYNFLDVLNILLPISITVSFIQFFFSKVKNIKFKHNFNLYCLPLLIISLYIIINSLDKINLEIYISLIIILFSILNLNKKKILYLKNFTPFKQKFFLSLLGIIHGLTNLGGSLLTVLSSVINKENKNQTRYCIAYGYLIMGIIQILTLYIFSSSQIKLSNLLYIPLVFLIYFPTQKIFNNFDSKNFFKFLNIFAFFYGLIILIKNI
;
A
#
# COMPACT_ATOMS: atom_id res chain seq x y z
N MET A 1 -11.61 -17.38 21.35
CA MET A 1 -10.72 -16.20 21.43
C MET A 1 -10.26 -15.84 20.02
N LEU A 2 -10.44 -14.58 19.60
CA LEU A 2 -9.82 -14.09 18.36
C LEU A 2 -8.30 -14.15 18.51
N SER A 3 -7.60 -14.74 17.54
CA SER A 3 -6.12 -14.71 17.54
C SER A 3 -5.63 -13.28 17.40
N ILE A 4 -4.44 -12.98 17.92
CA ILE A 4 -3.78 -11.64 17.76
C ILE A 4 -3.70 -11.28 16.28
N GLU A 5 -3.41 -12.25 15.43
CA GLU A 5 -3.37 -12.10 13.97
C GLU A 5 -4.70 -11.60 13.40
N THR A 6 -5.81 -12.26 13.77
CA THR A 6 -7.16 -11.88 13.33
C THR A 6 -7.51 -10.46 13.77
N PHE A 7 -7.17 -10.08 15.00
CA PHE A 7 -7.41 -8.73 15.50
C PHE A 7 -6.64 -7.68 14.69
N ILE A 8 -5.36 -7.93 14.42
CA ILE A 8 -4.53 -7.05 13.60
C ILE A 8 -5.14 -6.90 12.18
N ILE A 9 -5.53 -8.00 11.55
CA ILE A 9 -6.14 -7.99 10.21
C ILE A 9 -7.43 -7.17 10.20
N ILE A 10 -8.29 -7.29 11.21
CA ILE A 10 -9.52 -6.48 11.34
C ILE A 10 -9.19 -4.99 11.36
N VAL A 11 -8.22 -4.59 12.19
CA VAL A 11 -7.77 -3.20 12.28
C VAL A 11 -7.21 -2.71 10.95
N LEU A 12 -6.40 -3.53 10.27
CA LEU A 12 -5.81 -3.19 8.98
C LEU A 12 -6.85 -3.06 7.86
N ILE A 13 -7.87 -3.95 7.83
CA ILE A 13 -9.00 -3.86 6.91
C ILE A 13 -9.76 -2.55 7.14
N PHE A 14 -10.02 -2.19 8.41
CA PHE A 14 -10.68 -0.95 8.77
C PHE A 14 -9.91 0.27 8.23
N PHE A 15 -8.60 0.31 8.44
CA PHE A 15 -7.74 1.39 7.92
C PHE A 15 -7.78 1.46 6.39
N GLN A 16 -7.55 0.37 5.68
CA GLN A 16 -7.57 0.39 4.22
C GLN A 16 -8.96 0.73 3.67
N SER A 17 -10.03 0.29 4.32
CA SER A 17 -11.40 0.59 3.90
C SER A 17 -11.73 2.09 3.95
N ILE A 18 -11.17 2.82 4.92
CA ILE A 18 -11.34 4.27 5.04
C ILE A 18 -10.34 5.00 4.13
N PHE A 19 -9.06 4.69 4.28
CA PHE A 19 -7.97 5.51 3.72
C PHE A 19 -7.54 5.10 2.32
N GLY A 20 -7.97 3.91 1.85
CA GLY A 20 -7.48 3.32 0.60
C GLY A 20 -6.11 2.70 0.72
N ILE A 21 -5.39 2.99 1.80
CA ILE A 21 -4.07 2.43 2.16
C ILE A 21 -4.11 1.99 3.62
N GLY A 22 -3.16 1.16 4.01
CA GLY A 22 -2.97 0.79 5.42
C GLY A 22 -2.68 -0.68 5.59
N LEU A 23 -3.40 -1.56 4.90
CA LEU A 23 -3.23 -2.99 5.06
C LEU A 23 -1.81 -3.44 4.70
N LEU A 24 -1.29 -3.05 3.55
CA LEU A 24 0.10 -3.37 3.18
C LEU A 24 1.10 -2.46 3.89
N LEU A 25 0.81 -1.16 4.02
CA LEU A 25 1.72 -0.19 4.62
C LEU A 25 2.04 -0.48 6.10
N PHE A 26 1.03 -0.86 6.89
CA PHE A 26 1.21 -1.18 8.30
C PHE A 26 1.26 -2.69 8.54
N GLY A 27 0.55 -3.48 7.75
CA GLY A 27 0.50 -4.92 7.91
C GLY A 27 1.85 -5.57 7.62
N THR A 28 2.51 -5.21 6.52
CA THR A 28 3.81 -5.79 6.17
C THR A 28 4.81 -5.68 7.32
N PRO A 29 5.12 -4.50 7.85
CA PRO A 29 6.07 -4.41 8.95
C PRO A 29 5.54 -5.01 10.26
N THR A 30 4.22 -4.96 10.52
CA THR A 30 3.65 -5.59 11.73
C THR A 30 3.89 -7.09 11.73
N PHE A 31 3.60 -7.78 10.63
CA PHE A 31 3.78 -9.22 10.53
C PHE A 31 5.25 -9.63 10.52
N LEU A 32 6.14 -8.84 9.90
CA LEU A 32 7.59 -9.05 10.02
C LEU A 32 8.05 -8.93 11.47
N LEU A 33 7.61 -7.91 12.21
CA LEU A 33 7.92 -7.75 13.64
C LEU A 33 7.37 -8.88 14.52
N LEU A 34 6.33 -9.59 14.07
CA LEU A 34 5.82 -10.80 14.70
C LEU A 34 6.58 -12.06 14.32
N GLY A 35 7.62 -11.95 13.47
CA GLY A 35 8.48 -13.05 13.07
C GLY A 35 8.01 -13.83 11.83
N TYR A 36 7.05 -13.31 11.07
CA TYR A 36 6.63 -13.91 9.80
C TYR A 36 7.67 -13.64 8.71
N ASN A 37 7.92 -14.60 7.83
CA ASN A 37 8.71 -14.39 6.64
C ASN A 37 8.01 -13.46 5.64
N PHE A 38 8.77 -12.67 4.87
CA PHE A 38 8.22 -11.71 3.93
C PHE A 38 7.23 -12.32 2.92
N LEU A 39 7.52 -13.53 2.40
CA LEU A 39 6.62 -14.22 1.47
C LEU A 39 5.32 -14.66 2.15
N ASP A 40 5.37 -15.13 3.40
CA ASP A 40 4.18 -15.46 4.16
C ASP A 40 3.32 -14.22 4.42
N VAL A 41 3.95 -13.09 4.73
CA VAL A 41 3.27 -11.80 4.89
C VAL A 41 2.54 -11.39 3.62
N LEU A 42 3.18 -11.50 2.45
CA LEU A 42 2.54 -11.23 1.17
C LEU A 42 1.34 -12.15 0.93
N ASN A 43 1.48 -13.45 1.20
CA ASN A 43 0.40 -14.43 1.03
C ASN A 43 -0.80 -14.21 1.96
N ILE A 44 -0.61 -13.61 3.13
CA ILE A 44 -1.68 -13.24 4.05
C ILE A 44 -2.35 -11.94 3.59
N LEU A 45 -1.57 -10.91 3.33
CA LEU A 45 -2.08 -9.55 3.16
C LEU A 45 -2.60 -9.25 1.74
N LEU A 46 -1.98 -9.84 0.69
CA LEU A 46 -2.37 -9.52 -0.70
C LEU A 46 -3.82 -9.88 -1.03
N PRO A 47 -4.34 -11.09 -0.72
CA PRO A 47 -5.73 -11.42 -1.03
C PRO A 47 -6.72 -10.45 -0.38
N ILE A 48 -6.46 -10.07 0.87
CA ILE A 48 -7.29 -9.14 1.63
C ILE A 48 -7.23 -7.74 1.01
N SER A 49 -6.02 -7.25 0.71
CA SER A 49 -5.79 -5.93 0.12
C SER A 49 -6.42 -5.82 -1.27
N ILE A 50 -6.28 -6.85 -2.11
CA ILE A 50 -6.93 -6.94 -3.42
C ILE A 50 -8.45 -6.83 -3.27
N THR A 51 -9.04 -7.57 -2.32
CA THR A 51 -10.49 -7.56 -2.12
C THR A 51 -10.99 -6.18 -1.68
N VAL A 52 -10.35 -5.54 -0.71
CA VAL A 52 -10.70 -4.16 -0.31
C VAL A 52 -10.58 -3.20 -1.50
N SER A 53 -9.47 -3.28 -2.23
CA SER A 53 -9.19 -2.39 -3.35
C SER A 53 -10.13 -2.63 -4.53
N PHE A 54 -10.51 -3.89 -4.77
CA PHE A 54 -11.51 -4.25 -5.78
C PHE A 54 -12.86 -3.60 -5.47
N ILE A 55 -13.34 -3.71 -4.22
CA ILE A 55 -14.59 -3.11 -3.81
C ILE A 55 -14.53 -1.58 -3.94
N GLN A 56 -13.45 -0.96 -3.48
CA GLN A 56 -13.25 0.50 -3.60
C GLN A 56 -13.23 0.97 -5.06
N PHE A 57 -12.56 0.22 -5.93
CA PHE A 57 -12.47 0.52 -7.34
C PHE A 57 -13.82 0.33 -8.05
N PHE A 58 -14.51 -0.76 -7.76
CA PHE A 58 -15.78 -1.11 -8.40
C PHE A 58 -16.91 -0.12 -8.04
N PHE A 59 -17.02 0.25 -6.77
CA PHE A 59 -18.04 1.22 -6.32
C PHE A 59 -17.66 2.69 -6.54
N SER A 60 -16.49 2.96 -7.11
CA SER A 60 -16.10 4.33 -7.42
C SER A 60 -16.83 4.86 -8.66
N LYS A 61 -17.44 6.05 -8.52
CA LYS A 61 -18.05 6.77 -9.63
C LYS A 61 -17.04 7.52 -10.51
N VAL A 62 -15.78 7.53 -10.11
CA VAL A 62 -14.69 8.27 -10.77
C VAL A 62 -13.94 7.36 -11.73
N LYS A 63 -13.45 7.93 -12.84
CA LYS A 63 -12.58 7.24 -13.80
C LYS A 63 -11.38 8.12 -14.15
N ASN A 64 -10.19 7.53 -14.21
CA ASN A 64 -8.96 8.19 -14.66
C ASN A 64 -8.15 7.27 -15.58
N ILE A 65 -8.49 7.28 -16.88
CA ILE A 65 -7.89 6.40 -17.89
C ILE A 65 -6.40 6.70 -18.08
N LYS A 66 -6.01 7.99 -18.09
CA LYS A 66 -4.62 8.40 -18.26
C LYS A 66 -3.72 7.91 -17.13
N PHE A 67 -4.21 7.96 -15.90
CA PHE A 67 -3.47 7.40 -14.75
C PHE A 67 -3.26 5.90 -14.93
N LYS A 68 -4.30 5.15 -15.27
CA LYS A 68 -4.21 3.69 -15.45
C LYS A 68 -3.17 3.30 -16.50
N HIS A 69 -3.20 3.94 -17.66
CA HIS A 69 -2.25 3.66 -18.74
C HIS A 69 -0.80 3.90 -18.30
N ASN A 70 -0.51 5.07 -17.74
CA ASN A 70 0.83 5.39 -17.25
C ASN A 70 1.27 4.47 -16.11
N PHE A 71 0.35 4.14 -15.18
CA PHE A 71 0.62 3.24 -14.08
C PHE A 71 1.03 1.85 -14.58
N ASN A 72 0.26 1.27 -15.48
CA ASN A 72 0.55 -0.05 -16.03
C ASN A 72 1.89 -0.09 -16.76
N LEU A 73 2.21 0.95 -17.53
CA LEU A 73 3.41 0.99 -18.37
C LEU A 73 4.69 1.20 -17.56
N TYR A 74 4.66 2.07 -16.54
CA TYR A 74 5.88 2.49 -15.83
C TYR A 74 6.06 1.82 -14.46
N CYS A 75 4.98 1.44 -13.78
CA CYS A 75 5.05 0.85 -12.46
C CYS A 75 5.17 -0.68 -12.51
N LEU A 76 4.31 -1.36 -13.27
CA LEU A 76 4.19 -2.82 -13.20
C LEU A 76 5.43 -3.58 -13.65
N PRO A 77 6.12 -3.23 -14.76
CA PRO A 77 7.32 -3.97 -15.16
C PRO A 77 8.41 -3.92 -14.10
N LEU A 78 8.62 -2.74 -13.50
CA LEU A 78 9.63 -2.57 -12.46
C LEU A 78 9.24 -3.23 -11.14
N LEU A 79 7.94 -3.33 -10.84
CA LEU A 79 7.43 -4.10 -9.71
C LEU A 79 7.75 -5.60 -9.88
N ILE A 80 7.52 -6.16 -11.05
CA ILE A 80 7.82 -7.58 -11.32
C ILE A 80 9.31 -7.85 -11.14
N ILE A 81 10.17 -7.01 -11.77
CA ILE A 81 11.62 -7.16 -11.69
C ILE A 81 12.11 -7.05 -10.24
N SER A 82 11.66 -6.03 -9.51
CA SER A 82 12.11 -5.80 -8.13
C SER A 82 11.59 -6.88 -7.17
N LEU A 83 10.36 -7.36 -7.35
CA LEU A 83 9.84 -8.49 -6.56
C LEU A 83 10.60 -9.79 -6.87
N TYR A 84 10.93 -10.04 -8.12
CA TYR A 84 11.76 -11.18 -8.51
C TYR A 84 13.15 -11.13 -7.85
N ILE A 85 13.79 -9.96 -7.83
CA ILE A 85 15.09 -9.77 -7.18
C ILE A 85 14.98 -10.08 -5.69
N ILE A 86 13.97 -9.58 -4.99
CA ILE A 86 13.83 -9.80 -3.55
C ILE A 86 13.53 -11.27 -3.23
N ILE A 87 12.70 -11.96 -4.01
CA ILE A 87 12.42 -13.39 -3.83
C ILE A 87 13.73 -14.20 -3.81
N ASN A 88 14.68 -13.85 -4.67
CA ASN A 88 15.97 -14.56 -4.77
C ASN A 88 17.05 -14.05 -3.79
N SER A 89 16.78 -13.01 -3.01
CA SER A 89 17.77 -12.33 -2.15
C SER A 89 17.35 -12.21 -0.70
N LEU A 90 16.24 -12.82 -0.29
CA LEU A 90 15.65 -12.69 1.04
C LEU A 90 16.64 -12.99 2.18
N ASP A 91 17.46 -14.02 2.01
CA ASP A 91 18.42 -14.47 3.04
C ASP A 91 19.60 -13.50 3.26
N LYS A 92 19.77 -12.52 2.36
CA LYS A 92 20.93 -11.61 2.35
C LYS A 92 20.59 -10.18 2.81
N ILE A 93 19.30 -9.85 2.99
CA ILE A 93 18.85 -8.47 3.17
C ILE A 93 18.00 -8.36 4.43
N ASN A 94 18.39 -7.44 5.33
CA ASN A 94 17.53 -7.06 6.45
C ASN A 94 16.43 -6.11 5.96
N LEU A 95 15.31 -6.68 5.53
CA LEU A 95 14.18 -5.93 4.96
C LEU A 95 13.56 -4.93 5.93
N GLU A 96 13.57 -5.23 7.24
CA GLU A 96 12.90 -4.42 8.25
C GLU A 96 13.53 -3.03 8.37
N ILE A 97 14.85 -2.92 8.27
CA ILE A 97 15.56 -1.63 8.28
C ILE A 97 15.19 -0.81 7.05
N TYR A 98 15.23 -1.39 5.85
CA TYR A 98 14.85 -0.68 4.61
C TYR A 98 13.41 -0.23 4.64
N ILE A 99 12.52 -1.07 5.14
CA ILE A 99 11.09 -0.79 5.31
C ILE A 99 10.89 0.42 6.24
N SER A 100 11.53 0.44 7.39
CA SER A 100 11.43 1.54 8.36
C SER A 100 11.92 2.87 7.79
N LEU A 101 13.07 2.86 7.12
CA LEU A 101 13.64 4.06 6.48
C LEU A 101 12.70 4.62 5.39
N ILE A 102 12.11 3.75 4.57
CA ILE A 102 11.16 4.15 3.53
C ILE A 102 9.90 4.79 4.14
N ILE A 103 9.33 4.19 5.18
CA ILE A 103 8.13 4.74 5.85
C ILE A 103 8.43 6.11 6.44
N ILE A 104 9.54 6.27 7.16
CA ILE A 104 9.95 7.55 7.77
C ILE A 104 10.15 8.60 6.69
N LEU A 105 10.91 8.28 5.64
CA LEU A 105 11.21 9.21 4.55
C LEU A 105 9.92 9.72 3.88
N PHE A 106 9.00 8.84 3.50
CA PHE A 106 7.76 9.25 2.87
C PHE A 106 6.81 9.97 3.81
N SER A 107 6.80 9.64 5.10
CA SER A 107 6.00 10.35 6.09
C SER A 107 6.48 11.79 6.26
N ILE A 108 7.80 12.01 6.34
CA ILE A 108 8.41 13.36 6.39
C ILE A 108 8.10 14.16 5.12
N LEU A 109 8.23 13.54 3.95
CA LEU A 109 7.93 14.18 2.67
C LEU A 109 6.45 14.62 2.60
N ASN A 110 5.54 13.79 3.09
CA ASN A 110 4.11 14.07 3.10
C ASN A 110 3.68 15.14 4.10
N LEU A 111 4.34 15.24 5.25
CA LEU A 111 4.08 16.26 6.25
C LEU A 111 4.56 17.65 5.81
N ASN A 112 5.56 17.73 4.94
CA ASN A 112 6.14 18.98 4.49
C ASN A 112 5.39 19.58 3.29
N LYS A 113 4.33 20.34 3.57
CA LYS A 113 3.47 20.98 2.55
C LYS A 113 4.20 21.87 1.55
N LYS A 114 5.32 22.52 1.94
CA LYS A 114 6.13 23.37 1.04
C LYS A 114 6.80 22.55 -0.06
N LYS A 115 7.21 21.31 0.22
CA LYS A 115 7.79 20.40 -0.78
C LYS A 115 6.71 19.81 -1.71
N ILE A 116 5.48 19.61 -1.23
CA ILE A 116 4.34 19.23 -2.09
C ILE A 116 4.02 20.37 -3.08
N LEU A 117 4.20 21.65 -2.70
CA LEU A 117 4.08 22.79 -3.61
C LEU A 117 5.11 22.76 -4.76
N TYR A 118 6.31 22.22 -4.52
CA TYR A 118 7.31 21.99 -5.57
C TYR A 118 6.86 20.92 -6.58
N LEU A 119 5.97 20.02 -6.17
CA LEU A 119 5.30 19.04 -7.03
C LEU A 119 4.11 19.65 -7.80
N LYS A 120 3.68 20.90 -7.54
CA LYS A 120 2.60 21.56 -8.31
C LYS A 120 2.93 21.73 -9.80
N ASN A 121 4.21 21.81 -10.16
CA ASN A 121 4.68 21.76 -11.55
C ASN A 121 4.98 20.31 -11.95
N PHE A 122 3.99 19.43 -11.76
CA PHE A 122 4.12 18.00 -12.01
C PHE A 122 4.05 17.73 -13.51
N THR A 123 5.21 17.70 -14.14
CA THR A 123 5.32 17.39 -15.57
C THR A 123 5.02 15.91 -15.84
N PRO A 124 4.58 15.54 -17.06
CA PRO A 124 4.39 14.14 -17.43
C PRO A 124 5.64 13.26 -17.22
N PHE A 125 6.84 13.84 -17.41
CA PHE A 125 8.10 13.16 -17.15
C PHE A 125 8.28 12.80 -15.67
N LYS A 126 8.03 13.76 -14.77
CA LYS A 126 8.08 13.50 -13.33
C LYS A 126 7.09 12.41 -12.91
N GLN A 127 5.88 12.40 -13.48
CA GLN A 127 4.90 11.35 -13.22
C GLN A 127 5.44 9.96 -13.57
N LYS A 128 6.03 9.80 -14.74
CA LYS A 128 6.62 8.54 -15.20
C LYS A 128 7.73 8.07 -14.26
N PHE A 129 8.65 8.97 -13.91
CA PHE A 129 9.74 8.68 -12.98
C PHE A 129 9.23 8.20 -11.60
N PHE A 130 8.25 8.91 -11.02
CA PHE A 130 7.69 8.51 -9.72
C PHE A 130 6.90 7.20 -9.79
N LEU A 131 6.24 6.90 -10.91
CA LEU A 131 5.58 5.60 -11.12
C LEU A 131 6.60 4.46 -11.24
N SER A 132 7.72 4.70 -11.90
CA SER A 132 8.83 3.74 -11.97
C SER A 132 9.43 3.48 -10.58
N LEU A 133 9.69 4.53 -9.82
CA LEU A 133 10.20 4.44 -8.45
C LEU A 133 9.19 3.70 -7.54
N LEU A 134 7.90 3.97 -7.72
CA LEU A 134 6.83 3.27 -7.00
C LEU A 134 6.88 1.76 -7.23
N GLY A 135 7.05 1.32 -8.48
CA GLY A 135 7.16 -0.09 -8.83
C GLY A 135 8.34 -0.76 -8.12
N ILE A 136 9.52 -0.12 -8.16
CA ILE A 136 10.72 -0.62 -7.49
C ILE A 136 10.50 -0.75 -5.98
N ILE A 137 10.06 0.33 -5.33
CA ILE A 137 9.86 0.34 -3.87
C ILE A 137 8.80 -0.69 -3.46
N HIS A 138 7.68 -0.74 -4.19
CA HIS A 138 6.60 -1.66 -3.85
C HIS A 138 7.01 -3.11 -4.03
N GLY A 139 7.72 -3.46 -5.10
CA GLY A 139 8.21 -4.81 -5.33
C GLY A 139 9.24 -5.26 -4.30
N LEU A 140 10.15 -4.38 -3.87
CA LEU A 140 11.16 -4.71 -2.85
C LEU A 140 10.59 -4.82 -1.44
N THR A 141 9.61 -3.98 -1.07
CA THR A 141 9.22 -3.79 0.34
C THR A 141 7.74 -3.92 0.64
N ASN A 142 6.90 -3.99 -0.39
CA ASN A 142 5.44 -3.92 -0.28
C ASN A 142 4.90 -2.57 0.27
N LEU A 143 5.73 -1.52 0.35
CA LEU A 143 5.39 -0.24 0.98
C LEU A 143 5.16 0.91 0.00
N GLY A 144 5.02 0.62 -1.28
CA GLY A 144 4.78 1.65 -2.30
C GLY A 144 3.51 2.49 -2.09
N GLY A 145 2.61 2.06 -1.21
CA GLY A 145 1.36 2.75 -0.95
C GLY A 145 1.49 4.18 -0.47
N SER A 146 2.53 4.48 0.31
CA SER A 146 2.83 5.85 0.74
C SER A 146 3.16 6.75 -0.45
N LEU A 147 4.03 6.30 -1.35
CA LEU A 147 4.38 7.03 -2.58
C LEU A 147 3.19 7.12 -3.54
N LEU A 148 2.40 6.04 -3.67
CA LEU A 148 1.17 6.03 -4.47
C LEU A 148 0.17 7.07 -3.97
N THR A 149 0.04 7.24 -2.65
CA THR A 149 -0.86 8.23 -2.05
C THR A 149 -0.42 9.65 -2.37
N VAL A 150 0.88 9.97 -2.20
CA VAL A 150 1.45 11.27 -2.57
C VAL A 150 1.19 11.56 -4.03
N LEU A 151 1.58 10.65 -4.90
CA LEU A 151 1.46 10.80 -6.35
C LEU A 151 0.00 11.00 -6.77
N SER A 152 -0.90 10.17 -6.25
CA SER A 152 -2.34 10.26 -6.55
C SER A 152 -2.95 11.57 -6.03
N SER A 153 -2.55 12.02 -4.85
CA SER A 153 -3.01 13.29 -4.27
C SER A 153 -2.58 14.49 -5.13
N VAL A 154 -1.30 14.52 -5.55
CA VAL A 154 -0.76 15.60 -6.39
C VAL A 154 -1.44 15.62 -7.76
N ILE A 155 -1.57 14.47 -8.43
CA ILE A 155 -2.21 14.37 -9.75
C ILE A 155 -3.66 14.84 -9.71
N ASN A 156 -4.38 14.50 -8.64
CA ASN A 156 -5.80 14.80 -8.50
C ASN A 156 -6.09 16.08 -7.69
N LYS A 157 -5.08 16.94 -7.47
CA LYS A 157 -5.22 18.21 -6.76
C LYS A 157 -5.94 18.08 -5.41
N GLU A 158 -5.56 17.08 -4.63
CA GLU A 158 -6.12 16.76 -3.31
C GLU A 158 -7.62 16.40 -3.30
N ASN A 159 -8.22 16.07 -4.45
CA ASN A 159 -9.57 15.53 -4.50
C ASN A 159 -9.60 14.12 -3.89
N LYS A 160 -10.24 13.96 -2.72
CA LYS A 160 -10.23 12.69 -1.97
C LYS A 160 -10.78 11.50 -2.76
N ASN A 161 -11.85 11.69 -3.52
CA ASN A 161 -12.50 10.61 -4.27
C ASN A 161 -11.63 10.15 -5.46
N GLN A 162 -11.05 11.09 -6.20
CA GLN A 162 -10.14 10.78 -7.31
C GLN A 162 -8.85 10.16 -6.80
N THR A 163 -8.30 10.68 -5.70
CA THR A 163 -7.11 10.13 -5.05
C THR A 163 -7.34 8.70 -4.60
N ARG A 164 -8.45 8.44 -3.88
CA ARG A 164 -8.80 7.09 -3.44
C ARG A 164 -9.01 6.12 -4.60
N TYR A 165 -9.63 6.56 -5.68
CA TYR A 165 -9.77 5.75 -6.89
C TYR A 165 -8.42 5.33 -7.49
N CYS A 166 -7.48 6.27 -7.63
CA CYS A 166 -6.14 5.97 -8.14
C CYS A 166 -5.37 5.02 -7.21
N ILE A 167 -5.51 5.19 -5.89
CA ILE A 167 -4.92 4.31 -4.89
C ILE A 167 -5.51 2.90 -4.98
N ALA A 168 -6.84 2.80 -5.01
CA ALA A 168 -7.54 1.52 -5.11
C ALA A 168 -7.17 0.77 -6.40
N TYR A 169 -7.12 1.46 -7.54
CA TYR A 169 -6.64 0.88 -8.78
C TYR A 169 -5.21 0.37 -8.67
N GLY A 170 -4.31 1.20 -8.11
CA GLY A 170 -2.90 0.84 -7.95
C GLY A 170 -2.74 -0.42 -7.09
N TYR A 171 -3.34 -0.47 -5.91
CA TYR A 171 -3.27 -1.64 -5.03
C TYR A 171 -3.91 -2.90 -5.63
N LEU A 172 -5.04 -2.73 -6.32
CA LEU A 172 -5.69 -3.85 -7.00
C LEU A 172 -4.74 -4.51 -8.02
N ILE A 173 -4.18 -3.70 -8.93
CA ILE A 173 -3.35 -4.23 -10.00
C ILE A 173 -1.97 -4.66 -9.49
N MET A 174 -1.32 -3.89 -8.60
CA MET A 174 -0.07 -4.32 -7.97
C MET A 174 -0.24 -5.65 -7.23
N GLY A 175 -1.30 -5.78 -6.44
CA GLY A 175 -1.57 -7.00 -5.69
C GLY A 175 -1.78 -8.22 -6.60
N ILE A 176 -2.56 -8.09 -7.67
CA ILE A 176 -2.76 -9.17 -8.64
C ILE A 176 -1.41 -9.57 -9.27
N ILE A 177 -0.62 -8.60 -9.73
CA ILE A 177 0.68 -8.84 -10.34
C ILE A 177 1.65 -9.48 -9.34
N GLN A 178 1.65 -9.03 -8.07
CA GLN A 178 2.47 -9.64 -7.02
C GLN A 178 2.10 -11.11 -6.79
N ILE A 179 0.81 -11.44 -6.69
CA ILE A 179 0.37 -12.84 -6.53
C ILE A 179 0.80 -13.67 -7.74
N LEU A 180 0.64 -13.18 -8.95
CA LEU A 180 1.08 -13.88 -10.16
C LEU A 180 2.61 -14.08 -10.17
N THR A 181 3.37 -13.06 -9.79
CA THR A 181 4.84 -13.14 -9.70
C THR A 181 5.27 -14.15 -8.63
N LEU A 182 4.62 -14.15 -7.46
CA LEU A 182 4.88 -15.14 -6.42
C LEU A 182 4.57 -16.57 -6.89
N TYR A 183 3.46 -16.76 -7.56
CA TYR A 183 3.07 -18.07 -8.08
C TYR A 183 4.06 -18.62 -9.11
N ILE A 184 4.63 -17.74 -9.96
CA ILE A 184 5.57 -18.14 -11.02
C ILE A 184 6.99 -18.37 -10.48
N PHE A 185 7.46 -17.51 -9.57
CA PHE A 185 8.87 -17.44 -9.19
C PHE A 185 9.18 -17.89 -7.75
N SER A 186 8.17 -18.20 -6.93
CA SER A 186 8.38 -18.71 -5.58
C SER A 186 7.68 -20.03 -5.37
N SER A 187 8.20 -20.86 -4.43
CA SER A 187 7.52 -22.06 -3.95
C SER A 187 6.38 -21.74 -2.96
N SER A 188 6.22 -20.49 -2.61
CA SER A 188 5.25 -20.01 -1.64
C SER A 188 3.85 -19.97 -2.25
N GLN A 189 2.90 -20.64 -1.60
CA GLN A 189 1.50 -20.70 -2.05
C GLN A 189 0.56 -20.00 -1.07
N ILE A 190 -0.50 -19.39 -1.61
CA ILE A 190 -1.57 -18.84 -0.78
C ILE A 190 -2.26 -19.98 -0.04
N LYS A 191 -2.19 -19.95 1.29
CA LYS A 191 -2.90 -20.93 2.12
C LYS A 191 -4.41 -20.64 2.08
N LEU A 192 -5.22 -21.68 2.00
CA LEU A 192 -6.68 -21.54 2.00
C LEU A 192 -7.18 -20.82 3.26
N SER A 193 -6.49 -21.00 4.40
CA SER A 193 -6.78 -20.30 5.65
C SER A 193 -6.71 -18.77 5.52
N ASN A 194 -5.86 -18.24 4.65
CA ASN A 194 -5.71 -16.80 4.45
C ASN A 194 -6.92 -16.21 3.71
N LEU A 195 -7.61 -17.01 2.91
CA LEU A 195 -8.84 -16.60 2.22
C LEU A 195 -10.03 -16.46 3.14
N LEU A 196 -9.99 -17.07 4.34
CA LEU A 196 -11.03 -16.94 5.36
C LEU A 196 -11.18 -15.51 5.90
N TYR A 197 -10.19 -14.64 5.70
CA TYR A 197 -10.29 -13.22 6.04
C TYR A 197 -11.09 -12.39 5.03
N ILE A 198 -11.37 -12.91 3.83
CA ILE A 198 -12.13 -12.19 2.79
C ILE A 198 -13.54 -11.80 3.23
N PRO A 199 -14.34 -12.68 3.89
CA PRO A 199 -15.65 -12.30 4.40
C PRO A 199 -15.61 -11.11 5.36
N LEU A 200 -14.54 -10.98 6.19
CA LEU A 200 -14.39 -9.86 7.11
C LEU A 200 -14.26 -8.52 6.37
N VAL A 201 -13.69 -8.54 5.15
CA VAL A 201 -13.62 -7.33 4.33
C VAL A 201 -15.01 -6.77 4.04
N PHE A 202 -15.96 -7.61 3.65
CA PHE A 202 -17.33 -7.16 3.37
C PHE A 202 -18.02 -6.63 4.62
N LEU A 203 -17.85 -7.29 5.76
CA LEU A 203 -18.44 -6.87 7.03
C LEU A 203 -17.91 -5.50 7.48
N ILE A 204 -16.62 -5.22 7.29
CA ILE A 204 -15.97 -4.00 7.77
C ILE A 204 -16.10 -2.87 6.75
N TYR A 205 -16.01 -3.17 5.45
CA TYR A 205 -15.97 -2.16 4.41
C TYR A 205 -17.20 -1.27 4.38
N PHE A 206 -18.41 -1.83 4.37
CA PHE A 206 -19.64 -1.04 4.20
C PHE A 206 -19.88 -0.05 5.35
N PRO A 207 -19.75 -0.42 6.64
CA PRO A 207 -19.87 0.54 7.73
C PRO A 207 -18.85 1.67 7.67
N THR A 208 -17.61 1.38 7.24
CA THR A 208 -16.53 2.37 7.17
C THR A 208 -16.75 3.45 6.12
N GLN A 209 -17.64 3.23 5.12
CA GLN A 209 -17.95 4.25 4.12
C GLN A 209 -18.62 5.49 4.73
N LYS A 210 -19.41 5.33 5.78
CA LYS A 210 -20.00 6.48 6.51
C LYS A 210 -18.91 7.35 7.11
N ILE A 211 -17.87 6.71 7.69
CA ILE A 211 -16.72 7.40 8.28
C ILE A 211 -15.94 8.14 7.18
N PHE A 212 -15.62 7.47 6.06
CA PHE A 212 -14.92 8.09 4.95
C PHE A 212 -15.65 9.32 4.39
N ASN A 213 -16.97 9.26 4.26
CA ASN A 213 -17.75 10.36 3.72
C ASN A 213 -17.70 11.62 4.61
N ASN A 214 -17.65 11.43 5.93
CA ASN A 214 -17.63 12.49 6.93
C ASN A 214 -16.21 13.05 7.19
N PHE A 215 -15.16 12.37 6.74
CA PHE A 215 -13.79 12.83 6.97
C PHE A 215 -13.45 14.03 6.08
N ASP A 216 -12.90 15.09 6.70
CA ASP A 216 -12.27 16.18 5.95
C ASP A 216 -10.93 15.73 5.35
N SER A 217 -10.73 16.05 4.06
CA SER A 217 -9.56 15.61 3.30
C SER A 217 -8.22 16.03 3.92
N LYS A 218 -8.16 17.25 4.51
CA LYS A 218 -6.90 17.75 5.11
C LYS A 218 -6.50 16.97 6.35
N ASN A 219 -7.47 16.73 7.25
CA ASN A 219 -7.23 16.01 8.50
C ASN A 219 -6.93 14.54 8.24
N PHE A 220 -7.57 13.96 7.23
CA PHE A 220 -7.35 12.62 6.77
C PHE A 220 -5.88 12.34 6.43
N PHE A 221 -5.30 13.09 5.48
CA PHE A 221 -3.91 12.89 5.07
C PHE A 221 -2.90 13.24 6.17
N LYS A 222 -3.20 14.25 7.00
CA LYS A 222 -2.34 14.62 8.12
C LYS A 222 -2.25 13.50 9.16
N PHE A 223 -3.39 12.95 9.57
CA PHE A 223 -3.44 11.85 10.54
C PHE A 223 -2.68 10.62 10.06
N LEU A 224 -2.91 10.22 8.81
CA LEU A 224 -2.26 9.06 8.22
C LEU A 224 -0.74 9.19 8.18
N ASN A 225 -0.22 10.37 7.81
CA ASN A 225 1.22 10.60 7.72
C ASN A 225 1.88 10.69 9.10
N ILE A 226 1.22 11.29 10.09
CA ILE A 226 1.71 11.32 11.47
C ILE A 226 1.80 9.88 12.01
N PHE A 227 0.75 9.10 11.82
CA PHE A 227 0.73 7.70 12.26
C PHE A 227 1.83 6.88 11.57
N ALA A 228 1.99 7.02 10.25
CA ALA A 228 3.03 6.33 9.50
C ALA A 228 4.44 6.73 9.98
N PHE A 229 4.68 8.00 10.31
CA PHE A 229 5.97 8.47 10.84
C PHE A 229 6.33 7.79 12.17
N PHE A 230 5.43 7.85 13.15
CA PHE A 230 5.67 7.21 14.44
C PHE A 230 5.83 5.70 14.33
N TYR A 231 5.04 5.09 13.45
CA TYR A 231 5.12 3.65 13.20
C TYR A 231 6.47 3.25 12.59
N GLY A 232 6.97 4.03 11.62
CA GLY A 232 8.31 3.82 11.06
C GLY A 232 9.42 3.96 12.11
N LEU A 233 9.30 4.91 13.04
CA LEU A 233 10.26 5.06 14.15
C LEU A 233 10.26 3.84 15.08
N ILE A 234 9.10 3.30 15.43
CA ILE A 234 8.99 2.10 16.28
C ILE A 234 9.71 0.91 15.64
N ILE A 235 9.50 0.71 14.32
CA ILE A 235 10.16 -0.38 13.59
C ILE A 235 11.67 -0.17 13.58
N LEU A 236 12.13 1.05 13.33
CA LEU A 236 13.56 1.36 13.29
C LEU A 236 14.24 1.08 14.63
N ILE A 237 13.64 1.57 15.74
CA ILE A 237 14.19 1.40 17.09
C ILE A 237 14.28 -0.09 17.48
N LYS A 238 13.32 -0.91 17.05
CA LYS A 238 13.31 -2.34 17.37
C LYS A 238 14.41 -3.13 16.63
N ASN A 239 14.89 -2.62 15.47
CA ASN A 239 15.83 -3.29 14.58
C ASN A 239 17.26 -2.70 14.61
N ILE A 240 17.51 -1.71 15.45
CA ILE A 240 18.84 -1.20 15.82
C ILE A 240 19.24 -1.80 17.16
#